data_d891dc3a36fadd0b14944af14c9db650
#
_entry.id   d891dc3a36fadd0b14944af14c9db650
#
_cell.length_a   1.000
_cell.length_b   1.000
_cell.length_c   1.000
_cell.angle_alpha   90.00
_cell.angle_beta   90.00
_cell.angle_gamma   90.00
#
_symmetry.space_group_name_H-M   'P 1'
#
loop_
_entity.id
_entity.type
_entity.pdbx_description
1 polymer ?
#
loop_
_entity_poly.entity_id
_entity_poly.type
_entity_poly.pdbx_seq_one_letter_code
_entity_poly.pdbx_strand_id
1 'polypeptide(L)'
;MKRSFTTNTQIFQTTKGVRLAVTKQSASSIKRLLTKGRHNPIPICFGLMTSSTSLVPIKTSKDLRLLRKDWRNPVGLVPTMGALHEGHLQLIRHAAYCAEEVVVSIFVNPTQFAANEDLESYPRSLASDIEMAQLAGATQIFAPNVTDLYPNGFSTYVVPSGPLVERWEGRSRPHFFRGVCTVVCKLFQIIQPTFAIFGQKDFQQLQVVRQMVSDLDFQIEIQAFPTVREEDGLAMSSRNSYLDSEERKVAPLLYKTLQQAAAIIQNKPKQNLEVLSQTLTSQLNAVPQIKIDYLSFVDAESLEPVSQFNGNVCLMVAAFVGNTRLIDNLLIQT
;
A
#
# COMPACT_ATOMS: atom_id res chain seq x y z
N MET A 1 56.96 0.86 22.29
CA MET A 1 55.73 0.26 22.85
C MET A 1 54.63 0.26 21.78
N LYS A 2 54.44 -0.87 21.10
CA LYS A 2 53.38 -1.04 20.13
C LYS A 2 52.17 -1.70 20.84
N ARG A 3 51.06 -1.02 20.94
CA ARG A 3 49.79 -1.62 21.42
C ARG A 3 49.09 -2.26 20.25
N SER A 4 48.99 -3.59 20.27
CA SER A 4 48.15 -4.37 19.35
C SER A 4 46.70 -4.31 19.84
N PHE A 5 45.76 -3.82 18.98
CA PHE A 5 44.33 -3.97 19.21
C PHE A 5 43.89 -5.30 18.62
N THR A 6 43.57 -6.27 19.44
CA THR A 6 42.92 -7.51 19.05
C THR A 6 41.40 -7.26 18.93
N THR A 7 40.87 -7.20 17.69
CA THR A 7 39.46 -7.20 17.41
C THR A 7 38.92 -8.61 17.56
N ASN A 8 38.05 -8.82 18.55
CA ASN A 8 37.34 -10.07 18.79
C ASN A 8 36.18 -10.19 17.77
N THR A 9 36.45 -10.84 16.64
CA THR A 9 35.48 -11.17 15.60
C THR A 9 35.11 -12.64 15.70
N GLN A 10 33.82 -12.97 15.83
CA GLN A 10 33.33 -14.35 15.71
C GLN A 10 32.86 -14.64 14.30
N ILE A 11 33.30 -15.78 13.75
CA ILE A 11 32.95 -16.24 12.42
C ILE A 11 31.85 -17.30 12.57
N PHE A 12 30.69 -17.09 11.93
CA PHE A 12 29.63 -18.07 11.83
C PHE A 12 29.56 -18.62 10.41
N GLN A 13 29.46 -19.94 10.30
CA GLN A 13 29.34 -20.63 9.02
C GLN A 13 27.87 -20.98 8.79
N THR A 14 27.30 -20.56 7.68
CA THR A 14 25.92 -20.90 7.33
C THR A 14 25.87 -22.21 6.54
N THR A 15 24.73 -22.86 6.50
CA THR A 15 24.48 -24.13 5.78
C THR A 15 24.70 -24.04 4.25
N LYS A 16 24.97 -22.86 3.71
CA LYS A 16 25.33 -22.61 2.30
C LYS A 16 26.78 -22.17 2.08
N GLY A 17 27.68 -22.37 3.07
CA GLY A 17 29.13 -22.18 2.91
C GLY A 17 29.63 -20.73 2.96
N VAL A 18 28.80 -19.75 3.32
CA VAL A 18 29.19 -18.33 3.42
C VAL A 18 29.77 -18.06 4.81
N ARG A 19 30.95 -17.40 4.88
CA ARG A 19 31.59 -16.96 6.13
C ARG A 19 31.18 -15.53 6.46
N LEU A 20 30.54 -15.31 7.60
CA LEU A 20 30.16 -13.99 8.10
C LEU A 20 31.02 -13.62 9.31
N ALA A 21 31.64 -12.45 9.27
CA ALA A 21 32.36 -11.88 10.39
C ALA A 21 31.49 -10.82 11.10
N VAL A 22 31.17 -11.02 12.38
CA VAL A 22 30.30 -10.10 13.16
C VAL A 22 31.09 -9.59 14.37
N THR A 23 31.06 -8.27 14.63
CA THR A 23 31.68 -7.69 15.81
C THR A 23 30.76 -7.83 17.04
N LYS A 24 31.35 -7.96 18.25
CA LYS A 24 30.60 -8.16 19.51
C LYS A 24 29.55 -7.07 19.81
N GLN A 25 29.68 -5.89 19.23
CA GLN A 25 28.79 -4.76 19.49
C GLN A 25 27.44 -4.90 18.76
N SER A 26 27.40 -5.54 17.60
CA SER A 26 26.18 -5.82 16.84
C SER A 26 25.37 -7.00 17.41
N ALA A 27 26.04 -7.97 18.04
CA ALA A 27 25.38 -9.15 18.60
C ALA A 27 24.51 -8.83 19.85
N SER A 28 24.85 -7.81 20.65
CA SER A 28 24.08 -7.43 21.83
C SER A 28 22.78 -6.67 21.49
N SER A 29 22.79 -5.88 20.41
CA SER A 29 21.61 -5.18 19.90
C SER A 29 20.58 -6.13 19.29
N ILE A 30 21.04 -7.18 18.62
CA ILE A 30 20.19 -8.21 18.03
C ILE A 30 19.49 -9.04 19.12
N LYS A 31 20.17 -9.37 20.22
CA LYS A 31 19.56 -10.12 21.33
C LYS A 31 18.46 -9.36 22.07
N ARG A 32 18.54 -8.03 22.16
CA ARG A 32 17.49 -7.19 22.79
C ARG A 32 16.22 -7.05 21.95
N LEU A 33 16.30 -7.17 20.64
CA LEU A 33 15.15 -7.15 19.72
C LEU A 33 14.36 -8.46 19.70
N LEU A 34 14.98 -9.58 20.06
CA LEU A 34 14.36 -10.91 20.01
C LEU A 34 13.57 -11.29 21.30
N THR A 35 13.57 -10.46 22.36
CA THR A 35 12.99 -10.83 23.67
C THR A 35 11.72 -10.07 24.05
N LYS A 36 11.18 -9.18 23.22
CA LYS A 36 9.95 -8.45 23.52
C LYS A 36 8.97 -8.49 22.32
N GLY A 37 7.98 -9.39 22.43
CA GLY A 37 6.78 -9.33 21.59
C GLY A 37 6.39 -10.70 21.01
N ARG A 38 5.25 -11.22 21.46
CA ARG A 38 4.58 -12.36 20.82
C ARG A 38 3.85 -11.89 19.56
N HIS A 39 4.57 -11.73 18.46
CA HIS A 39 4.07 -11.76 17.08
C HIS A 39 5.21 -12.38 16.27
N ASN A 40 4.89 -13.30 15.36
CA ASN A 40 5.88 -13.99 14.54
C ASN A 40 6.89 -13.00 13.95
N PRO A 41 8.18 -13.09 14.27
CA PRO A 41 9.18 -12.22 13.71
C PRO A 41 9.36 -12.59 12.23
N ILE A 42 9.08 -11.64 11.35
CA ILE A 42 9.53 -11.70 9.96
C ILE A 42 11.05 -11.81 10.00
N PRO A 43 11.68 -12.88 9.47
CA PRO A 43 13.13 -12.98 9.46
C PRO A 43 13.70 -11.87 8.58
N ILE A 44 14.49 -10.98 9.18
CA ILE A 44 15.23 -9.96 8.45
C ILE A 44 16.40 -10.66 7.76
N CYS A 45 16.20 -11.11 6.53
CA CYS A 45 17.28 -11.51 5.65
C CYS A 45 17.95 -10.24 5.08
N PHE A 46 19.04 -9.79 5.71
CA PHE A 46 19.97 -8.85 5.10
C PHE A 46 20.75 -9.59 3.99
N GLY A 47 20.19 -9.64 2.79
CA GLY A 47 20.96 -9.89 1.58
C GLY A 47 21.74 -8.60 1.26
N LEU A 48 23.06 -8.59 1.49
CA LEU A 48 23.95 -7.54 1.01
C LEU A 48 23.93 -7.57 -0.53
N MET A 49 23.07 -6.74 -1.14
CA MET A 49 23.21 -6.40 -2.56
C MET A 49 24.33 -5.36 -2.68
N THR A 50 25.53 -5.83 -3.03
CA THR A 50 26.64 -4.98 -3.45
C THR A 50 26.59 -4.81 -4.97
N SER A 51 25.63 -4.06 -5.50
CA SER A 51 25.77 -3.45 -6.81
C SER A 51 25.48 -1.96 -6.70
N SER A 52 26.49 -1.16 -6.93
CA SER A 52 26.46 0.31 -6.88
C SER A 52 25.77 0.93 -8.11
N THR A 53 25.10 0.13 -8.94
CA THR A 53 24.45 0.61 -10.16
C THR A 53 22.96 0.83 -9.89
N SER A 54 22.50 2.07 -10.05
CA SER A 54 21.08 2.41 -9.97
C SER A 54 20.26 1.66 -11.02
N LEU A 55 19.06 1.19 -10.66
CA LEU A 55 18.15 0.57 -11.60
C LEU A 55 17.79 1.56 -12.72
N VAL A 56 17.88 1.09 -13.97
CA VAL A 56 17.44 1.84 -15.13
C VAL A 56 15.94 1.59 -15.33
N PRO A 57 15.09 2.63 -15.31
CA PRO A 57 13.66 2.42 -15.46
C PRO A 57 13.30 1.98 -16.88
N ILE A 58 12.51 0.92 -16.97
CA ILE A 58 11.91 0.43 -18.21
C ILE A 58 10.80 1.38 -18.61
N LYS A 59 10.85 1.93 -19.82
CA LYS A 59 9.93 2.99 -20.28
C LYS A 59 8.82 2.47 -21.18
N THR A 60 9.00 1.34 -21.85
CA THR A 60 8.00 0.85 -22.79
C THR A 60 7.47 -0.54 -22.43
N SER A 61 6.22 -0.78 -22.73
CA SER A 61 5.60 -2.11 -22.59
C SER A 61 6.30 -3.18 -23.43
N LYS A 62 6.89 -2.78 -24.57
CA LYS A 62 7.62 -3.68 -25.46
C LYS A 62 8.90 -4.19 -24.77
N ASP A 63 9.69 -3.29 -24.19
CA ASP A 63 10.94 -3.64 -23.53
C ASP A 63 10.69 -4.52 -22.30
N LEU A 64 9.66 -4.16 -21.50
CA LEU A 64 9.29 -4.96 -20.35
C LEU A 64 8.85 -6.38 -20.73
N ARG A 65 8.06 -6.54 -21.79
CA ARG A 65 7.67 -7.87 -22.29
C ARG A 65 8.84 -8.68 -22.81
N LEU A 66 9.86 -8.04 -23.35
CA LEU A 66 11.10 -8.75 -23.76
C LEU A 66 11.83 -9.29 -22.54
N LEU A 67 12.05 -8.46 -21.53
CA LEU A 67 12.71 -8.87 -20.28
C LEU A 67 11.91 -9.95 -19.53
N ARG A 68 10.56 -9.84 -19.53
CA ARG A 68 9.67 -10.79 -18.85
C ARG A 68 9.87 -12.25 -19.29
N LYS A 69 10.30 -12.48 -20.53
CA LYS A 69 10.54 -13.82 -21.06
C LYS A 69 11.65 -14.58 -20.34
N ASP A 70 12.61 -13.84 -19.81
CA ASP A 70 13.78 -14.40 -19.14
C ASP A 70 13.58 -14.58 -17.63
N TRP A 71 12.50 -13.99 -17.06
CA TRP A 71 12.22 -14.09 -15.63
C TRP A 71 11.59 -15.42 -15.28
N ARG A 72 12.07 -16.01 -14.18
CA ARG A 72 11.46 -17.18 -13.56
C ARG A 72 10.34 -16.75 -12.60
N ASN A 73 9.35 -17.57 -12.44
CA ASN A 73 8.32 -17.37 -11.40
C ASN A 73 8.87 -17.79 -10.02
N PRO A 74 8.41 -17.16 -8.93
CA PRO A 74 7.38 -16.13 -8.87
C PRO A 74 7.89 -14.73 -9.25
N VAL A 75 6.99 -13.92 -9.85
CA VAL A 75 7.19 -12.49 -10.12
C VAL A 75 6.19 -11.69 -9.31
N GLY A 76 6.66 -10.79 -8.46
CA GLY A 76 5.85 -9.89 -7.66
C GLY A 76 5.66 -8.54 -8.35
N LEU A 77 4.45 -7.96 -8.27
CA LEU A 77 4.14 -6.62 -8.72
C LEU A 77 3.69 -5.73 -7.56
N VAL A 78 4.29 -4.55 -7.44
CA VAL A 78 3.81 -3.48 -6.55
C VAL A 78 3.43 -2.27 -7.42
N PRO A 79 2.13 -2.07 -7.72
CA PRO A 79 1.69 -0.94 -8.51
C PRO A 79 1.65 0.34 -7.67
N THR A 80 2.30 1.41 -8.16
CA THR A 80 2.34 2.72 -7.50
C THR A 80 2.17 3.86 -8.50
N MET A 81 1.85 5.03 -7.98
CA MET A 81 1.87 6.28 -8.74
C MET A 81 3.15 7.10 -8.54
N GLY A 82 4.15 6.57 -7.82
CA GLY A 82 5.32 7.32 -7.38
C GLY A 82 5.08 8.07 -6.07
N ALA A 83 5.96 9.04 -5.76
CA ALA A 83 6.02 9.70 -4.46
C ALA A 83 6.07 8.66 -3.32
N LEU A 84 7.02 7.74 -3.44
CA LEU A 84 7.12 6.60 -2.54
C LEU A 84 7.37 7.07 -1.11
N HIS A 85 6.75 6.40 -0.18
CA HIS A 85 6.91 6.58 1.27
C HIS A 85 7.02 5.22 1.94
N GLU A 86 7.32 5.17 3.24
CA GLU A 86 7.55 3.92 3.96
C GLU A 86 6.41 2.90 3.77
N GLY A 87 5.17 3.35 3.62
CA GLY A 87 4.04 2.48 3.27
C GLY A 87 4.31 1.66 2.01
N HIS A 88 4.73 2.30 0.92
CA HIS A 88 5.08 1.62 -0.32
C HIS A 88 6.32 0.73 -0.16
N LEU A 89 7.32 1.18 0.60
CA LEU A 89 8.56 0.43 0.81
C LEU A 89 8.30 -0.88 1.56
N GLN A 90 7.34 -0.92 2.48
CA GLN A 90 6.94 -2.15 3.16
C GLN A 90 6.29 -3.16 2.18
N LEU A 91 5.46 -2.69 1.24
CA LEU A 91 4.92 -3.56 0.20
C LEU A 91 6.03 -4.15 -0.67
N ILE A 92 7.03 -3.32 -1.06
CA ILE A 92 8.17 -3.77 -1.88
C ILE A 92 9.03 -4.78 -1.13
N ARG A 93 9.33 -4.55 0.16
CA ARG A 93 10.07 -5.52 1.00
C ARG A 93 9.31 -6.84 1.14
N HIS A 94 8.00 -6.78 1.28
CA HIS A 94 7.17 -7.99 1.32
C HIS A 94 7.21 -8.73 -0.02
N ALA A 95 7.13 -8.02 -1.16
CA ALA A 95 7.29 -8.64 -2.48
C ALA A 95 8.67 -9.30 -2.64
N ALA A 96 9.74 -8.63 -2.21
CA ALA A 96 11.12 -9.14 -2.26
C ALA A 96 11.36 -10.36 -1.36
N TYR A 97 10.57 -10.51 -0.30
CA TYR A 97 10.56 -11.74 0.50
C TYR A 97 9.89 -12.90 -0.22
N CYS A 98 8.89 -12.63 -1.06
CA CYS A 98 8.07 -13.65 -1.72
C CYS A 98 8.55 -14.01 -3.15
N ALA A 99 9.37 -13.18 -3.79
CA ALA A 99 9.81 -13.36 -5.18
C ALA A 99 11.26 -12.93 -5.40
N GLU A 100 11.92 -13.55 -6.39
CA GLU A 100 13.24 -13.12 -6.86
C GLU A 100 13.13 -11.89 -7.79
N GLU A 101 12.06 -11.81 -8.57
CA GLU A 101 11.75 -10.69 -9.46
C GLU A 101 10.63 -9.84 -8.91
N VAL A 102 10.94 -8.60 -8.57
CA VAL A 102 9.99 -7.62 -8.03
C VAL A 102 9.92 -6.40 -8.94
N VAL A 103 8.78 -6.25 -9.59
CA VAL A 103 8.49 -5.11 -10.46
C VAL A 103 7.73 -4.06 -9.67
N VAL A 104 8.28 -2.86 -9.57
CA VAL A 104 7.56 -1.69 -9.06
C VAL A 104 7.15 -0.83 -10.24
N SER A 105 5.84 -0.63 -10.44
CA SER A 105 5.40 0.35 -11.43
C SER A 105 5.32 1.75 -10.80
N ILE A 106 5.81 2.75 -11.52
CA ILE A 106 5.74 4.17 -11.13
C ILE A 106 5.03 4.90 -12.26
N PHE A 107 3.71 5.09 -12.13
CA PHE A 107 2.90 5.70 -13.18
C PHE A 107 1.73 6.51 -12.60
N VAL A 108 1.80 7.83 -12.73
CA VAL A 108 0.68 8.72 -12.40
C VAL A 108 -0.38 8.56 -13.49
N ASN A 109 -1.42 7.77 -13.18
CA ASN A 109 -2.44 7.39 -14.15
C ASN A 109 -3.47 8.51 -14.36
N PRO A 110 -3.51 9.21 -15.50
CA PRO A 110 -4.42 10.34 -15.68
C PRO A 110 -5.90 9.92 -15.71
N THR A 111 -6.20 8.66 -16.06
CA THR A 111 -7.58 8.20 -16.25
C THR A 111 -8.34 7.95 -14.94
N GLN A 112 -7.64 7.97 -13.79
CA GLN A 112 -8.25 7.83 -12.46
C GLN A 112 -8.42 9.15 -11.71
N PHE A 113 -8.08 10.29 -12.34
CA PHE A 113 -8.26 11.61 -11.77
C PHE A 113 -9.43 12.32 -12.47
N ALA A 114 -10.27 12.98 -11.68
CA ALA A 114 -11.25 13.93 -12.20
C ALA A 114 -10.59 15.27 -12.53
N ALA A 115 -11.26 16.12 -13.30
CA ALA A 115 -10.73 17.41 -13.73
C ALA A 115 -10.38 18.38 -12.57
N ASN A 116 -10.99 18.16 -11.40
CA ASN A 116 -10.80 18.98 -10.19
C ASN A 116 -9.94 18.27 -9.13
N GLU A 117 -9.28 17.16 -9.48
CA GLU A 117 -8.37 16.47 -8.59
C GLU A 117 -6.90 16.85 -8.81
N ASP A 118 -6.03 16.40 -7.94
CA ASP A 118 -4.63 16.78 -7.79
C ASP A 118 -3.66 16.21 -8.85
N LEU A 119 -4.12 15.89 -10.08
CA LEU A 119 -3.28 15.29 -11.12
C LEU A 119 -2.03 16.13 -11.46
N GLU A 120 -2.19 17.46 -11.60
CA GLU A 120 -1.09 18.35 -11.97
C GLU A 120 -0.11 18.56 -10.81
N SER A 121 -0.63 18.67 -9.59
CA SER A 121 0.15 18.89 -8.36
C SER A 121 0.61 17.57 -7.71
N TYR A 122 0.22 16.40 -8.24
CA TYR A 122 0.63 15.11 -7.68
C TYR A 122 2.16 15.00 -7.66
N PRO A 123 2.78 14.69 -6.51
CA PRO A 123 4.24 14.69 -6.37
C PRO A 123 4.92 13.72 -7.34
N ARG A 124 6.00 14.18 -7.99
CA ARG A 124 6.78 13.39 -8.96
C ARG A 124 8.26 13.52 -8.65
N SER A 125 8.87 12.42 -8.22
CA SER A 125 10.28 12.36 -7.84
C SER A 125 10.91 11.05 -8.31
N LEU A 126 10.84 10.78 -9.63
CA LEU A 126 11.22 9.48 -10.20
C LEU A 126 12.61 8.99 -9.77
N ALA A 127 13.61 9.88 -9.69
CA ALA A 127 14.95 9.48 -9.29
C ALA A 127 15.00 8.98 -7.83
N SER A 128 14.37 9.72 -6.91
CA SER A 128 14.25 9.31 -5.50
C SER A 128 13.41 8.05 -5.35
N ASP A 129 12.31 7.94 -6.12
CA ASP A 129 11.46 6.75 -6.09
C ASP A 129 12.21 5.49 -6.53
N ILE A 130 13.05 5.59 -7.58
CA ILE A 130 13.90 4.48 -8.03
C ILE A 130 14.87 4.06 -6.94
N GLU A 131 15.58 5.00 -6.33
CA GLU A 131 16.54 4.72 -5.25
C GLU A 131 15.85 4.04 -4.07
N MET A 132 14.74 4.60 -3.60
CA MET A 132 13.97 4.03 -2.48
C MET A 132 13.44 2.63 -2.81
N ALA A 133 12.88 2.43 -4.01
CA ALA A 133 12.36 1.13 -4.43
C ALA A 133 13.47 0.08 -4.51
N GLN A 134 14.64 0.44 -5.07
CA GLN A 134 15.81 -0.43 -5.15
C GLN A 134 16.30 -0.84 -3.76
N LEU A 135 16.43 0.12 -2.83
CA LEU A 135 16.81 -0.14 -1.44
C LEU A 135 15.80 -1.04 -0.71
N ALA A 136 14.53 -0.97 -1.09
CA ALA A 136 13.48 -1.83 -0.54
C ALA A 136 13.44 -3.23 -1.17
N GLY A 137 14.23 -3.50 -2.24
CA GLY A 137 14.34 -4.82 -2.85
C GLY A 137 13.65 -4.95 -4.22
N ALA A 138 13.25 -3.84 -4.86
CA ALA A 138 12.82 -3.89 -6.26
C ALA A 138 13.98 -4.35 -7.17
N THR A 139 13.69 -5.25 -8.10
CA THR A 139 14.64 -5.68 -9.13
C THR A 139 14.40 -4.97 -10.46
N GLN A 140 13.20 -4.50 -10.68
CA GLN A 140 12.79 -3.81 -11.91
C GLN A 140 11.89 -2.61 -11.60
N ILE A 141 12.09 -1.52 -12.33
CA ILE A 141 11.22 -0.34 -12.28
C ILE A 141 10.54 -0.17 -13.64
N PHE A 142 9.21 -0.19 -13.65
CA PHE A 142 8.43 0.12 -14.83
C PHE A 142 7.83 1.53 -14.71
N ALA A 143 8.40 2.47 -15.44
CA ALA A 143 7.99 3.88 -15.40
C ALA A 143 7.65 4.40 -16.83
N PRO A 144 6.53 3.93 -17.42
CA PRO A 144 6.12 4.31 -18.77
C PRO A 144 5.62 5.76 -18.83
N ASN A 145 5.66 6.35 -20.03
CA ASN A 145 4.94 7.58 -20.31
C ASN A 145 3.44 7.28 -20.54
N VAL A 146 2.60 8.32 -20.50
CA VAL A 146 1.16 8.18 -20.74
C VAL A 146 0.88 7.56 -22.11
N THR A 147 1.60 7.99 -23.15
CA THR A 147 1.45 7.48 -24.52
C THR A 147 1.87 6.02 -24.71
N ASP A 148 2.71 5.47 -23.82
CA ASP A 148 3.09 4.04 -23.84
C ASP A 148 1.95 3.16 -23.33
N LEU A 149 1.22 3.60 -22.32
CA LEU A 149 0.05 2.88 -21.81
C LEU A 149 -1.24 3.24 -22.54
N TYR A 150 -1.41 4.49 -22.94
CA TYR A 150 -2.59 5.02 -23.62
C TYR A 150 -2.16 5.70 -24.93
N PRO A 151 -1.88 4.92 -26.00
CA PRO A 151 -1.48 5.48 -27.28
C PRO A 151 -2.61 6.28 -27.91
N ASN A 152 -2.28 7.11 -28.90
CA ASN A 152 -3.27 7.87 -29.66
C ASN A 152 -4.33 6.90 -30.23
N GLY A 153 -5.61 7.23 -30.04
CA GLY A 153 -6.73 6.38 -30.44
C GLY A 153 -7.09 5.29 -29.42
N PHE A 154 -6.49 5.28 -28.22
CA PHE A 154 -6.89 4.37 -27.14
C PHE A 154 -8.37 4.57 -26.79
N SER A 155 -9.16 3.49 -26.85
CA SER A 155 -10.63 3.55 -26.71
C SER A 155 -11.21 2.42 -25.84
N THR A 156 -10.40 1.44 -25.42
CA THR A 156 -10.89 0.28 -24.66
C THR A 156 -10.60 0.41 -23.18
N TYR A 157 -11.63 0.33 -22.35
CA TYR A 157 -11.55 0.47 -20.89
C TYR A 157 -12.12 -0.76 -20.19
N VAL A 158 -11.59 -1.07 -19.01
CA VAL A 158 -12.22 -1.98 -18.06
C VAL A 158 -13.13 -1.16 -17.16
N VAL A 159 -14.44 -1.40 -17.26
CA VAL A 159 -15.48 -0.63 -16.57
C VAL A 159 -16.19 -1.54 -15.58
N PRO A 160 -15.80 -1.55 -14.29
CA PRO A 160 -16.55 -2.27 -13.28
C PRO A 160 -17.91 -1.59 -13.03
N SER A 161 -18.92 -2.36 -12.65
CA SER A 161 -20.27 -1.89 -12.39
C SER A 161 -20.85 -2.51 -11.12
N GLY A 162 -21.97 -1.98 -10.66
CA GLY A 162 -22.69 -2.48 -9.50
C GLY A 162 -22.29 -1.86 -8.16
N PRO A 163 -22.88 -2.35 -7.05
CA PRO A 163 -22.79 -1.70 -5.74
C PRO A 163 -21.38 -1.49 -5.22
N LEU A 164 -20.44 -2.39 -5.57
CA LEU A 164 -19.04 -2.31 -5.14
C LEU A 164 -18.34 -1.03 -5.62
N VAL A 165 -18.73 -0.47 -6.75
CA VAL A 165 -18.10 0.71 -7.37
C VAL A 165 -19.02 1.93 -7.45
N GLU A 166 -20.28 1.82 -7.03
CA GLU A 166 -21.26 2.92 -7.04
C GLU A 166 -21.38 3.61 -5.69
N ARG A 167 -20.82 3.02 -4.63
CA ARG A 167 -20.81 3.54 -3.27
C ARG A 167 -19.45 4.12 -2.88
N TRP A 168 -19.39 4.81 -1.76
CA TRP A 168 -18.16 5.28 -1.11
C TRP A 168 -17.23 6.06 -2.05
N GLU A 169 -16.01 5.58 -2.30
CA GLU A 169 -15.08 6.20 -3.24
C GLU A 169 -15.67 6.33 -4.65
N GLY A 170 -16.41 5.31 -5.10
CA GLY A 170 -17.01 5.36 -6.43
C GLY A 170 -18.14 6.41 -6.55
N ARG A 171 -18.87 6.67 -5.47
CA ARG A 171 -19.86 7.76 -5.43
C ARG A 171 -19.19 9.13 -5.41
N SER A 172 -18.13 9.29 -4.61
CA SER A 172 -17.39 10.56 -4.52
C SER A 172 -16.54 10.82 -5.77
N ARG A 173 -16.12 9.76 -6.47
CA ARG A 173 -15.21 9.79 -7.63
C ARG A 173 -15.70 8.85 -8.74
N PRO A 174 -16.76 9.18 -9.51
CA PRO A 174 -17.46 8.24 -10.40
C PRO A 174 -16.61 7.60 -11.50
N HIS A 175 -15.49 8.22 -11.90
CA HIS A 175 -14.59 7.70 -12.94
C HIS A 175 -13.37 6.96 -12.39
N PHE A 176 -13.18 6.97 -11.07
CA PHE A 176 -11.99 6.48 -10.42
C PHE A 176 -11.72 5.00 -10.72
N PHE A 177 -12.69 4.13 -10.46
CA PHE A 177 -12.50 2.68 -10.61
C PHE A 177 -12.36 2.23 -12.06
N ARG A 178 -12.98 2.92 -13.04
CA ARG A 178 -12.70 2.71 -14.45
C ARG A 178 -11.21 2.94 -14.77
N GLY A 179 -10.64 4.03 -14.24
CA GLY A 179 -9.23 4.34 -14.42
C GLY A 179 -8.33 3.30 -13.75
N VAL A 180 -8.62 2.94 -12.50
CA VAL A 180 -7.85 1.94 -11.73
C VAL A 180 -7.90 0.57 -12.40
N CYS A 181 -9.09 0.04 -12.71
CA CYS A 181 -9.22 -1.27 -13.34
C CYS A 181 -8.53 -1.31 -14.70
N THR A 182 -8.63 -0.24 -15.49
CA THR A 182 -7.97 -0.18 -16.80
C THR A 182 -6.44 -0.22 -16.66
N VAL A 183 -5.83 0.61 -15.81
CA VAL A 183 -4.37 0.61 -15.64
C VAL A 183 -3.87 -0.69 -15.03
N VAL A 184 -4.55 -1.21 -14.01
CA VAL A 184 -4.14 -2.46 -13.35
C VAL A 184 -4.25 -3.64 -14.30
N CYS A 185 -5.34 -3.75 -15.07
CA CYS A 185 -5.49 -4.75 -16.12
C CYS A 185 -4.33 -4.67 -17.13
N LYS A 186 -3.96 -3.47 -17.60
CA LYS A 186 -2.82 -3.29 -18.51
C LYS A 186 -1.50 -3.72 -17.87
N LEU A 187 -1.25 -3.34 -16.61
CA LEU A 187 -0.05 -3.77 -15.89
C LEU A 187 0.01 -5.30 -15.76
N PHE A 188 -1.11 -5.96 -15.43
CA PHE A 188 -1.18 -7.41 -15.35
C PHE A 188 -0.87 -8.08 -16.70
N GLN A 189 -1.41 -7.55 -17.82
CA GLN A 189 -1.15 -8.07 -19.15
C GLN A 189 0.29 -7.82 -19.65
N ILE A 190 0.94 -6.75 -19.20
CA ILE A 190 2.30 -6.41 -19.61
C ILE A 190 3.32 -7.20 -18.80
N ILE A 191 3.14 -7.25 -17.47
CA ILE A 191 4.09 -7.81 -16.49
C ILE A 191 3.87 -9.30 -16.29
N GLN A 192 2.62 -9.77 -16.38
CA GLN A 192 2.23 -11.16 -16.08
C GLN A 192 2.78 -11.62 -14.73
N PRO A 193 2.46 -10.91 -13.63
CA PRO A 193 2.98 -11.26 -12.32
C PRO A 193 2.32 -12.54 -11.80
N THR A 194 3.01 -13.26 -10.91
CA THR A 194 2.43 -14.37 -10.15
C THR A 194 1.50 -13.85 -9.06
N PHE A 195 1.90 -12.73 -8.44
CA PHE A 195 1.08 -12.02 -7.45
C PHE A 195 1.28 -10.52 -7.55
N ALA A 196 0.29 -9.77 -7.07
CA ALA A 196 0.38 -8.32 -6.94
C ALA A 196 -0.02 -7.90 -5.53
N ILE A 197 0.72 -6.95 -4.95
CA ILE A 197 0.52 -6.47 -3.57
C ILE A 197 -0.14 -5.11 -3.58
N PHE A 198 -1.24 -4.99 -2.86
CA PHE A 198 -1.98 -3.75 -2.67
C PHE A 198 -2.06 -3.40 -1.19
N GLY A 199 -1.93 -2.12 -0.85
CA GLY A 199 -2.12 -1.64 0.50
C GLY A 199 -3.60 -1.71 0.92
N GLN A 200 -3.86 -2.25 2.11
CA GLN A 200 -5.21 -2.31 2.69
C GLN A 200 -5.82 -0.92 2.97
N LYS A 201 -4.99 0.12 3.02
CA LYS A 201 -5.45 1.51 3.18
C LYS A 201 -6.51 1.89 2.13
N ASP A 202 -6.31 1.51 0.88
CA ASP A 202 -7.24 1.75 -0.23
C ASP A 202 -8.20 0.55 -0.36
N PHE A 203 -8.98 0.30 0.72
CA PHE A 203 -9.70 -0.95 0.94
C PHE A 203 -10.72 -1.26 -0.16
N GLN A 204 -11.52 -0.28 -0.58
CA GLN A 204 -12.46 -0.47 -1.68
C GLN A 204 -11.72 -0.76 -3.00
N GLN A 205 -10.61 -0.08 -3.29
CA GLN A 205 -9.79 -0.37 -4.46
C GLN A 205 -9.28 -1.82 -4.44
N LEU A 206 -8.83 -2.31 -3.28
CA LEU A 206 -8.39 -3.69 -3.12
C LEU A 206 -9.51 -4.68 -3.47
N GLN A 207 -10.74 -4.45 -3.00
CA GLN A 207 -11.88 -5.33 -3.30
C GLN A 207 -12.28 -5.26 -4.77
N VAL A 208 -12.29 -4.06 -5.37
CA VAL A 208 -12.56 -3.88 -6.81
C VAL A 208 -11.52 -4.60 -7.67
N VAL A 209 -10.24 -4.54 -7.30
CA VAL A 209 -9.18 -5.27 -8.04
C VAL A 209 -9.34 -6.78 -7.87
N ARG A 210 -9.69 -7.28 -6.69
CA ARG A 210 -9.99 -8.70 -6.46
C ARG A 210 -11.16 -9.18 -7.32
N GLN A 211 -12.23 -8.39 -7.36
CA GLN A 211 -13.38 -8.69 -8.21
C GLN A 211 -12.99 -8.72 -9.68
N MET A 212 -12.22 -7.73 -10.17
CA MET A 212 -11.73 -7.70 -11.54
C MET A 212 -10.87 -8.93 -11.88
N VAL A 213 -10.01 -9.37 -10.96
CA VAL A 213 -9.18 -10.58 -11.15
C VAL A 213 -10.05 -11.82 -11.28
N SER A 214 -11.07 -11.95 -10.44
CA SER A 214 -12.04 -13.05 -10.48
C SER A 214 -12.87 -13.03 -11.76
N ASP A 215 -13.46 -11.88 -12.10
CA ASP A 215 -14.39 -11.75 -13.23
C ASP A 215 -13.72 -11.92 -14.60
N LEU A 216 -12.43 -11.59 -14.69
CA LEU A 216 -11.64 -11.69 -15.93
C LEU A 216 -10.69 -12.90 -15.96
N ASP A 217 -10.86 -13.85 -15.04
CA ASP A 217 -10.10 -15.10 -14.96
C ASP A 217 -8.57 -14.90 -14.95
N PHE A 218 -8.08 -13.81 -14.33
CA PHE A 218 -6.65 -13.61 -14.19
C PHE A 218 -6.02 -14.64 -13.26
N GLN A 219 -4.93 -15.27 -13.69
CA GLN A 219 -4.16 -16.21 -12.88
C GLN A 219 -3.12 -15.47 -12.02
N ILE A 220 -3.62 -14.55 -11.17
CA ILE A 220 -2.80 -13.65 -10.34
C ILE A 220 -3.35 -13.66 -8.92
N GLU A 221 -2.49 -13.88 -7.93
CA GLU A 221 -2.87 -13.74 -6.52
C GLU A 221 -2.84 -12.27 -6.10
N ILE A 222 -3.93 -11.75 -5.51
CA ILE A 222 -3.99 -10.41 -4.95
C ILE A 222 -3.74 -10.46 -3.45
N GLN A 223 -2.55 -10.03 -3.05
CA GLN A 223 -2.13 -9.96 -1.65
C GLN A 223 -2.44 -8.58 -1.06
N ALA A 224 -3.10 -8.57 0.10
CA ALA A 224 -3.34 -7.37 0.88
C ALA A 224 -2.21 -7.15 1.87
N PHE A 225 -1.65 -5.94 1.92
CA PHE A 225 -0.69 -5.57 2.94
C PHE A 225 -1.33 -4.61 3.96
N PRO A 226 -1.18 -4.84 5.27
CA PRO A 226 -1.77 -4.00 6.30
C PRO A 226 -1.41 -2.53 6.14
N THR A 227 -2.34 -1.64 6.53
CA THR A 227 -2.10 -0.19 6.48
C THR A 227 -0.89 0.19 7.33
N VAL A 228 0.13 0.73 6.71
CA VAL A 228 1.31 1.27 7.41
C VAL A 228 0.96 2.66 7.93
N ARG A 229 1.35 2.93 9.18
CA ARG A 229 0.98 4.15 9.88
C ARG A 229 2.21 4.90 10.38
N GLU A 230 2.06 6.20 10.55
CA GLU A 230 3.00 7.05 11.27
C GLU A 230 2.91 6.75 12.79
N GLU A 231 3.86 7.23 13.60
CA GLU A 231 3.93 6.95 15.04
C GLU A 231 2.65 7.35 15.81
N ASP A 232 1.95 8.38 15.36
CA ASP A 232 0.70 8.87 15.95
C ASP A 232 -0.57 8.15 15.44
N GLY A 233 -0.39 7.18 14.54
CA GLY A 233 -1.45 6.34 13.99
C GLY A 233 -2.01 6.82 12.64
N LEU A 234 -1.62 7.98 12.13
CA LEU A 234 -2.07 8.45 10.82
C LEU A 234 -1.64 7.46 9.72
N ALA A 235 -2.56 7.04 8.87
CA ALA A 235 -2.25 6.19 7.72
C ALA A 235 -1.28 6.91 6.77
N MET A 236 -0.18 6.26 6.40
CA MET A 236 0.78 6.84 5.48
C MET A 236 0.18 7.11 4.11
N SER A 237 0.39 8.32 3.61
CA SER A 237 -0.10 8.78 2.31
C SER A 237 0.80 9.88 1.76
N SER A 238 1.03 9.89 0.44
CA SER A 238 1.70 11.02 -0.23
C SER A 238 0.95 12.34 -0.02
N ARG A 239 -0.37 12.30 0.18
CA ARG A 239 -1.19 13.48 0.47
C ARG A 239 -1.00 14.04 1.87
N ASN A 240 -0.37 13.32 2.81
CA ASN A 240 -0.05 13.87 4.13
C ASN A 240 0.88 15.09 4.04
N SER A 241 1.67 15.21 2.97
CA SER A 241 2.52 16.38 2.71
C SER A 241 1.77 17.66 2.37
N TYR A 242 0.47 17.58 2.07
CA TYR A 242 -0.37 18.76 1.79
C TYR A 242 -0.95 19.38 3.07
N LEU A 243 -0.93 18.65 4.20
CA LEU A 243 -1.47 19.14 5.47
C LEU A 243 -0.59 20.24 6.06
N ASP A 244 -1.21 21.32 6.49
CA ASP A 244 -0.53 22.30 7.32
C ASP A 244 -0.31 21.78 8.75
N SER A 245 0.33 22.59 9.60
CA SER A 245 0.69 22.17 10.98
C SER A 245 -0.54 21.91 11.85
N GLU A 246 -1.65 22.63 11.69
CA GLU A 246 -2.87 22.45 12.48
C GLU A 246 -3.70 21.29 11.94
N GLU A 247 -3.81 21.17 10.63
CA GLU A 247 -4.43 20.03 9.96
C GLU A 247 -3.73 18.71 10.31
N ARG A 248 -2.37 18.73 10.31
CA ARG A 248 -1.56 17.55 10.64
C ARG A 248 -1.78 17.06 12.08
N LYS A 249 -2.01 17.98 13.04
CA LYS A 249 -2.28 17.62 14.44
C LYS A 249 -3.61 16.89 14.62
N VAL A 250 -4.62 17.22 13.81
CA VAL A 250 -5.95 16.62 13.93
C VAL A 250 -6.16 15.39 13.04
N ALA A 251 -5.39 15.23 11.97
CA ALA A 251 -5.51 14.11 11.04
C ALA A 251 -5.49 12.72 11.73
N PRO A 252 -4.66 12.46 12.78
CA PRO A 252 -4.67 11.18 13.50
C PRO A 252 -5.98 10.86 14.23
N LEU A 253 -6.89 11.83 14.40
CA LEU A 253 -8.20 11.60 14.99
C LEU A 253 -9.02 10.62 14.14
N LEU A 254 -8.80 10.56 12.84
CA LEU A 254 -9.47 9.59 11.96
C LEU A 254 -9.22 8.17 12.49
N TYR A 255 -7.96 7.78 12.64
CA TYR A 255 -7.62 6.44 13.11
C TYR A 255 -8.03 6.20 14.57
N LYS A 256 -7.86 7.19 15.45
CA LYS A 256 -8.31 7.09 16.85
C LYS A 256 -9.80 6.80 16.93
N THR A 257 -10.60 7.40 16.06
CA THR A 257 -12.05 7.16 15.97
C THR A 257 -12.35 5.74 15.49
N LEU A 258 -11.61 5.22 14.52
CA LEU A 258 -11.75 3.82 14.10
C LEU A 258 -11.41 2.84 15.23
N GLN A 259 -10.37 3.10 16.00
CA GLN A 259 -9.99 2.30 17.18
C GLN A 259 -11.04 2.36 18.27
N GLN A 260 -11.60 3.55 18.56
CA GLN A 260 -12.69 3.73 19.49
C GLN A 260 -13.91 2.90 19.10
N ALA A 261 -14.28 2.91 17.82
CA ALA A 261 -15.38 2.11 17.30
C ALA A 261 -15.14 0.60 17.51
N ALA A 262 -13.95 0.12 17.19
CA ALA A 262 -13.58 -1.28 17.40
C ALA A 262 -13.69 -1.69 18.87
N ALA A 263 -13.20 -0.86 19.79
CA ALA A 263 -13.31 -1.11 21.23
C ALA A 263 -14.78 -1.14 21.72
N ILE A 264 -15.64 -0.25 21.18
CA ILE A 264 -17.06 -0.26 21.50
C ILE A 264 -17.71 -1.57 21.04
N ILE A 265 -17.43 -2.03 19.82
CA ILE A 265 -17.99 -3.27 19.27
C ILE A 265 -17.53 -4.48 20.06
N GLN A 266 -16.26 -4.56 20.43
CA GLN A 266 -15.72 -5.65 21.24
C GLN A 266 -16.42 -5.74 22.60
N ASN A 267 -16.72 -4.60 23.22
CA ASN A 267 -17.41 -4.56 24.51
C ASN A 267 -18.94 -4.72 24.39
N LYS A 268 -19.51 -4.34 23.25
CA LYS A 268 -20.97 -4.36 22.99
C LYS A 268 -21.25 -4.87 21.56
N PRO A 269 -21.10 -6.18 21.29
CA PRO A 269 -21.24 -6.71 19.92
C PRO A 269 -22.64 -6.49 19.30
N LYS A 270 -23.66 -6.31 20.11
CA LYS A 270 -25.06 -6.02 19.66
C LYS A 270 -25.33 -4.53 19.45
N GLN A 271 -24.31 -3.67 19.51
CA GLN A 271 -24.45 -2.25 19.22
C GLN A 271 -24.99 -2.05 17.80
N ASN A 272 -25.97 -1.14 17.65
CA ASN A 272 -26.41 -0.71 16.34
C ASN A 272 -25.31 0.11 15.65
N LEU A 273 -24.77 -0.41 14.56
CA LEU A 273 -23.61 0.17 13.87
C LEU A 273 -23.96 1.45 13.11
N GLU A 274 -25.20 1.62 12.66
CA GLU A 274 -25.65 2.85 12.02
C GLU A 274 -25.68 4.01 13.01
N VAL A 275 -26.27 3.79 14.20
CA VAL A 275 -26.28 4.79 15.27
C VAL A 275 -24.87 5.12 15.73
N LEU A 276 -23.99 4.09 15.84
CA LEU A 276 -22.59 4.31 16.18
C LEU A 276 -21.87 5.16 15.11
N SER A 277 -22.08 4.85 13.83
CA SER A 277 -21.52 5.62 12.70
C SER A 277 -21.92 7.09 12.75
N GLN A 278 -23.22 7.37 12.98
CA GLN A 278 -23.75 8.75 13.11
C GLN A 278 -23.10 9.49 14.28
N THR A 279 -22.94 8.81 15.43
CA THR A 279 -22.30 9.38 16.62
C THR A 279 -20.82 9.74 16.33
N LEU A 280 -20.07 8.83 15.73
CA LEU A 280 -18.66 9.05 15.39
C LEU A 280 -18.49 10.14 14.33
N THR A 281 -19.38 10.19 13.35
CA THR A 281 -19.42 11.26 12.33
C THR A 281 -19.64 12.62 12.99
N SER A 282 -20.58 12.72 13.92
CA SER A 282 -20.83 13.96 14.65
C SER A 282 -19.64 14.39 15.49
N GLN A 283 -18.95 13.45 16.15
CA GLN A 283 -17.73 13.73 16.93
C GLN A 283 -16.59 14.27 16.05
N LEU A 284 -16.36 13.68 14.88
CA LEU A 284 -15.33 14.14 13.96
C LEU A 284 -15.68 15.50 13.34
N ASN A 285 -16.92 15.71 12.95
CA ASN A 285 -17.37 16.99 12.39
C ASN A 285 -17.40 18.13 13.43
N ALA A 286 -17.31 17.83 14.73
CA ALA A 286 -17.14 18.85 15.77
C ALA A 286 -15.71 19.45 15.78
N VAL A 287 -14.73 18.84 15.08
CA VAL A 287 -13.39 19.37 14.88
C VAL A 287 -13.42 20.30 13.67
N PRO A 288 -13.13 21.60 13.80
CA PRO A 288 -13.33 22.58 12.71
C PRO A 288 -12.58 22.26 11.42
N GLN A 289 -11.42 21.60 11.51
CA GLN A 289 -10.59 21.23 10.37
C GLN A 289 -11.04 19.95 9.68
N ILE A 290 -12.01 19.19 10.25
CA ILE A 290 -12.43 17.89 9.71
C ILE A 290 -13.85 18.00 9.16
N LYS A 291 -14.04 17.58 7.91
CA LYS A 291 -15.35 17.42 7.28
C LYS A 291 -15.47 16.00 6.74
N ILE A 292 -16.37 15.22 7.32
CA ILE A 292 -16.59 13.83 6.90
C ILE A 292 -17.29 13.80 5.53
N ASP A 293 -16.73 13.02 4.60
CA ASP A 293 -17.37 12.64 3.34
C ASP A 293 -18.23 11.40 3.56
N TYR A 294 -17.64 10.34 4.13
CA TYR A 294 -18.39 9.20 4.66
C TYR A 294 -17.66 8.55 5.85
N LEU A 295 -18.42 7.92 6.73
CA LEU A 295 -17.97 6.98 7.75
C LEU A 295 -19.00 5.88 7.85
N SER A 296 -18.61 4.63 7.57
CA SER A 296 -19.58 3.55 7.49
C SER A 296 -18.98 2.20 7.87
N PHE A 297 -19.80 1.41 8.54
CA PHE A 297 -19.55 -0.02 8.76
C PHE A 297 -20.08 -0.79 7.55
N VAL A 298 -19.24 -1.60 6.97
CA VAL A 298 -19.56 -2.39 5.78
C VAL A 298 -19.11 -3.84 5.99
N ASP A 299 -19.78 -4.77 5.34
CA ASP A 299 -19.26 -6.13 5.19
C ASP A 299 -17.90 -6.08 4.46
N ALA A 300 -16.93 -6.84 4.95
CA ALA A 300 -15.55 -6.71 4.48
C ALA A 300 -15.32 -7.26 3.07
N GLU A 301 -16.24 -8.04 2.52
CA GLU A 301 -16.14 -8.61 1.17
C GLU A 301 -16.99 -7.85 0.16
N SER A 302 -18.28 -7.70 0.46
CA SER A 302 -19.24 -7.07 -0.45
C SER A 302 -19.26 -5.54 -0.40
N LEU A 303 -18.71 -4.93 0.66
CA LEU A 303 -18.81 -3.50 1.01
C LEU A 303 -20.27 -3.01 1.15
N GLU A 304 -21.23 -3.92 1.36
CA GLU A 304 -22.60 -3.56 1.71
C GLU A 304 -22.62 -2.95 3.12
N PRO A 305 -23.38 -1.85 3.34
CA PRO A 305 -23.56 -1.32 4.67
C PRO A 305 -24.17 -2.35 5.62
N VAL A 306 -23.65 -2.43 6.84
CA VAL A 306 -24.18 -3.33 7.87
C VAL A 306 -24.61 -2.56 9.11
N SER A 307 -25.76 -2.94 9.69
CA SER A 307 -26.30 -2.34 10.91
C SER A 307 -25.97 -3.14 12.18
N GLN A 308 -25.43 -4.36 12.02
CA GLN A 308 -25.04 -5.24 13.13
C GLN A 308 -23.68 -5.88 12.83
N PHE A 309 -22.93 -6.16 13.89
CA PHE A 309 -21.66 -6.87 13.77
C PHE A 309 -21.91 -8.37 13.52
N ASN A 310 -21.34 -8.86 12.41
CA ASN A 310 -21.49 -10.25 11.95
C ASN A 310 -20.17 -11.04 11.99
N GLY A 311 -19.12 -10.49 12.61
CA GLY A 311 -17.80 -11.13 12.70
C GLY A 311 -16.76 -10.72 11.66
N ASN A 312 -17.18 -10.07 10.55
CA ASN A 312 -16.26 -9.63 9.47
C ASN A 312 -16.69 -8.28 8.89
N VAL A 313 -16.39 -7.21 9.63
CA VAL A 313 -16.83 -5.85 9.29
C VAL A 313 -15.62 -4.96 9.08
N CYS A 314 -15.67 -4.14 8.03
CA CYS A 314 -14.73 -3.05 7.82
C CYS A 314 -15.40 -1.72 8.18
N LEU A 315 -14.76 -0.93 9.05
CA LEU A 315 -15.15 0.47 9.25
C LEU A 315 -14.29 1.32 8.32
N MET A 316 -14.92 2.01 7.38
CA MET A 316 -14.26 2.89 6.41
C MET A 316 -14.58 4.35 6.70
N VAL A 317 -13.59 5.22 6.52
CA VAL A 317 -13.74 6.67 6.60
C VAL A 317 -13.08 7.37 5.43
N ALA A 318 -13.75 8.39 4.90
CA ALA A 318 -13.14 9.43 4.08
C ALA A 318 -13.52 10.79 4.66
N ALA A 319 -12.55 11.67 4.75
CA ALA A 319 -12.74 13.00 5.31
C ALA A 319 -11.83 14.02 4.63
N PHE A 320 -12.30 15.24 4.52
CA PHE A 320 -11.45 16.38 4.26
C PHE A 320 -10.87 16.87 5.58
N VAL A 321 -9.54 16.98 5.64
CA VAL A 321 -8.81 17.66 6.70
C VAL A 321 -8.27 18.93 6.06
N GLY A 322 -8.87 20.07 6.39
CA GLY A 322 -8.75 21.27 5.56
C GLY A 322 -9.21 20.99 4.14
N ASN A 323 -8.31 21.19 3.18
CA ASN A 323 -8.55 20.91 1.76
C ASN A 323 -8.10 19.51 1.32
N THR A 324 -7.41 18.77 2.20
CA THR A 324 -6.82 17.47 1.86
C THR A 324 -7.78 16.34 2.18
N ARG A 325 -8.21 15.59 1.15
CA ARG A 325 -9.05 14.41 1.35
C ARG A 325 -8.20 13.21 1.74
N LEU A 326 -8.45 12.68 2.93
CA LEU A 326 -7.80 11.49 3.50
C LEU A 326 -8.79 10.34 3.63
N ILE A 327 -8.29 9.12 3.48
CA ILE A 327 -9.05 7.89 3.71
C ILE A 327 -8.34 7.01 4.71
N ASP A 328 -9.10 6.25 5.46
CA ASP A 328 -8.61 5.21 6.35
C ASP A 328 -9.66 4.11 6.55
N ASN A 329 -9.24 2.98 7.08
CA ASN A 329 -10.15 1.90 7.44
C ASN A 329 -9.59 1.04 8.57
N LEU A 330 -10.48 0.26 9.18
CA LEU A 330 -10.13 -0.74 10.18
C LEU A 330 -11.00 -1.98 10.01
N LEU A 331 -10.38 -3.14 9.79
CA LEU A 331 -11.06 -4.43 9.85
C LEU A 331 -11.31 -4.82 11.31
N ILE A 332 -12.55 -5.20 11.60
CA ILE A 332 -13.00 -5.68 12.90
C ILE A 332 -13.46 -7.11 12.70
N GLN A 333 -12.69 -8.04 13.23
CA GLN A 333 -12.92 -9.48 13.10
C GLN A 333 -12.94 -10.13 14.49
N THR A 334 -13.69 -11.23 14.63
CA THR A 334 -13.72 -12.08 15.83
C THR A 334 -13.01 -13.40 15.58
#